data_5c96e738d581bd3f4139c0831bbc59d8
#
_entry.id   5c96e738d581bd3f4139c0831bbc59d8
#
_cell.length_a   1.000
_cell.length_b   1.000
_cell.length_c   1.000
_cell.angle_alpha   90.00
_cell.angle_beta   90.00
_cell.angle_gamma   90.00
#
_symmetry.space_group_name_H-M   'P 1'
#
loop_
_entity.id
_entity.type
_entity.pdbx_description
1 polymer ?
#
loop_
_entity_poly.entity_id
_entity_poly.type
_entity_poly.pdbx_seq_one_letter_code
_entity_poly.pdbx_strand_id
1 'polypeptide(L)'
;MISFVVEGSRLGQTSPVKMPQIQELIDAIGEGNVVTNSATIDNYRWDRANDPSAGTPIAVVRATCSEDVQATLRFADFHAMPVVPRGAGSGLSGGSSAVDGGIILSMEKMRAIDVDPLTRTAVVQPGAFNAEVKAAAAGHGLWYPPDPSSFEFCSIGGNIATNAGGLCCVKYGVTAD
;
A
#
# COMPACT_ATOMS: atom_id res chain seq x y z
N MET A 1 -15.15 14.80 -3.87
CA MET A 1 -15.86 13.85 -2.98
C MET A 1 -16.33 12.70 -3.85
N ILE A 2 -15.60 11.58 -3.88
CA ILE A 2 -15.98 10.39 -4.65
C ILE A 2 -16.53 9.39 -3.64
N SER A 3 -17.85 9.23 -3.63
CA SER A 3 -18.53 8.26 -2.77
C SER A 3 -18.66 6.95 -3.55
N PHE A 4 -18.00 5.90 -3.12
CA PHE A 4 -18.23 4.55 -3.63
C PHE A 4 -19.34 3.91 -2.79
N VAL A 5 -20.50 3.71 -3.40
CA VAL A 5 -21.55 2.85 -2.86
C VAL A 5 -21.19 1.41 -3.26
N VAL A 6 -20.75 0.60 -2.30
CA VAL A 6 -20.62 -0.84 -2.50
C VAL A 6 -21.99 -1.45 -2.24
N GLU A 7 -22.68 -1.82 -3.31
CA GLU A 7 -23.88 -2.65 -3.20
C GLU A 7 -23.49 -4.02 -2.63
N GLY A 8 -24.10 -4.37 -1.50
CA GLY A 8 -23.83 -5.62 -0.80
C GLY A 8 -24.22 -6.84 -1.65
N SER A 9 -23.24 -7.47 -2.26
CA SER A 9 -23.40 -8.75 -2.92
C SER A 9 -22.76 -9.86 -2.08
N ARG A 10 -23.64 -10.70 -1.53
CA ARG A 10 -23.46 -12.11 -1.13
C ARG A 10 -22.06 -12.50 -0.68
N LEU A 11 -21.90 -12.68 0.62
CA LEU A 11 -20.85 -13.52 1.21
C LEU A 11 -21.05 -14.97 0.69
N GLY A 12 -20.52 -15.23 -0.51
CA GLY A 12 -20.41 -16.57 -1.05
C GLY A 12 -19.21 -17.25 -0.42
N GLN A 13 -19.38 -18.50 -0.03
CA GLN A 13 -18.32 -19.37 0.44
C GLN A 13 -17.13 -19.30 -0.52
N THR A 14 -16.00 -18.78 -0.04
CA THR A 14 -14.77 -18.75 -0.80
C THR A 14 -14.24 -20.17 -0.92
N SER A 15 -14.43 -20.78 -2.07
CA SER A 15 -13.68 -22.01 -2.41
C SER A 15 -12.19 -21.71 -2.32
N PRO A 16 -11.35 -22.60 -1.77
CA PRO A 16 -9.93 -22.36 -1.69
C PRO A 16 -9.38 -22.11 -3.10
N VAL A 17 -8.69 -20.98 -3.29
CA VAL A 17 -8.08 -20.62 -4.57
C VAL A 17 -7.05 -21.70 -4.92
N LYS A 18 -7.22 -22.33 -6.06
CA LYS A 18 -6.28 -23.35 -6.55
C LYS A 18 -4.96 -22.69 -6.94
N MET A 19 -3.82 -23.30 -6.54
CA MET A 19 -2.46 -22.82 -6.87
C MET A 19 -2.24 -22.46 -8.36
N PRO A 20 -2.86 -23.15 -9.35
CA PRO A 20 -2.79 -22.75 -10.76
C PRO A 20 -3.24 -21.32 -11.06
N GLN A 21 -4.15 -20.75 -10.26
CA GLN A 21 -4.62 -19.37 -10.46
C GLN A 21 -3.55 -18.34 -10.09
N ILE A 22 -2.74 -18.60 -9.07
CA ILE A 22 -1.61 -17.72 -8.70
C ILE A 22 -0.52 -17.74 -9.77
N GLN A 23 -0.36 -18.84 -10.50
CA GLN A 23 0.62 -18.90 -11.59
C GLN A 23 0.33 -17.87 -12.69
N GLU A 24 -0.94 -17.61 -13.03
CA GLU A 24 -1.31 -16.57 -13.98
C GLU A 24 -0.82 -15.18 -13.53
N LEU A 25 -0.91 -14.89 -12.23
CA LEU A 25 -0.42 -13.65 -11.67
C LEU A 25 1.11 -13.57 -11.68
N ILE A 26 1.78 -14.67 -11.38
CA ILE A 26 3.25 -14.80 -11.45
C ILE A 26 3.74 -14.57 -12.89
N ASP A 27 3.07 -15.17 -13.86
CA ASP A 27 3.42 -15.04 -15.29
C ASP A 27 3.24 -13.60 -15.78
N ALA A 28 2.23 -12.88 -15.25
CA ALA A 28 1.94 -11.49 -15.62
C ALA A 28 2.92 -10.47 -15.01
N ILE A 29 3.38 -10.69 -13.77
CA ILE A 29 4.13 -9.70 -12.99
C ILE A 29 5.61 -10.10 -12.83
N GLY A 30 5.91 -11.39 -12.90
CA GLY A 30 7.23 -11.97 -12.68
C GLY A 30 7.38 -12.60 -11.29
N GLU A 31 8.05 -13.74 -11.25
CA GLU A 31 8.25 -14.58 -10.06
C GLU A 31 8.88 -13.82 -8.88
N GLY A 32 9.83 -12.91 -9.15
CA GLY A 32 10.49 -12.10 -8.12
C GLY A 32 9.60 -11.06 -7.43
N ASN A 33 8.41 -10.82 -7.95
CA ASN A 33 7.47 -9.81 -7.46
C ASN A 33 6.21 -10.43 -6.81
N VAL A 34 5.97 -11.72 -6.97
CA VAL A 34 4.85 -12.44 -6.34
C VAL A 34 5.41 -13.43 -5.32
N VAL A 35 5.10 -13.21 -4.06
CA VAL A 35 5.56 -14.04 -2.94
C VAL A 35 4.43 -14.98 -2.52
N THR A 36 4.69 -16.29 -2.55
CA THR A 36 3.75 -17.34 -2.13
C THR A 36 4.28 -18.18 -0.96
N ASN A 37 5.53 -17.95 -0.55
CA ASN A 37 6.14 -18.64 0.58
C ASN A 37 5.52 -18.17 1.90
N SER A 38 4.96 -19.09 2.68
CA SER A 38 4.22 -18.79 3.92
C SER A 38 5.04 -18.02 4.95
N ALA A 39 6.30 -18.38 5.15
CA ALA A 39 7.17 -17.70 6.12
C ALA A 39 7.44 -16.24 5.75
N THR A 40 7.50 -15.93 4.45
CA THR A 40 7.65 -14.56 3.96
C THR A 40 6.33 -13.80 4.02
N ILE A 41 5.22 -14.45 3.67
CA ILE A 41 3.87 -13.90 3.74
C ILE A 41 3.53 -13.45 5.16
N ASP A 42 3.93 -14.19 6.19
CA ASP A 42 3.68 -13.86 7.59
C ASP A 42 4.20 -12.47 7.98
N ASN A 43 5.28 -11.98 7.36
CA ASN A 43 5.79 -10.62 7.61
C ASN A 43 4.86 -9.50 7.11
N TYR A 44 3.87 -9.84 6.27
CA TYR A 44 2.92 -8.89 5.69
C TYR A 44 1.51 -9.01 6.29
N ARG A 45 1.27 -9.95 7.22
CA ARG A 45 -0.07 -10.20 7.76
C ARG A 45 -0.61 -9.04 8.58
N TRP A 46 0.23 -8.39 9.36
CA TRP A 46 -0.17 -7.36 10.31
C TRP A 46 0.36 -5.99 9.91
N ASP A 47 -0.41 -4.97 10.21
CA ASP A 47 0.15 -3.64 10.42
C ASP A 47 0.73 -3.54 11.84
N ARG A 48 1.08 -2.32 12.29
CA ARG A 48 1.69 -2.12 13.61
C ARG A 48 0.68 -2.31 14.77
N ALA A 49 -0.63 -2.40 14.51
CA ALA A 49 -1.62 -2.73 15.51
C ALA A 49 -1.50 -4.18 16.00
N ASN A 50 -0.89 -5.07 15.19
CA ASN A 50 -0.73 -6.50 15.49
C ASN A 50 -2.04 -7.18 15.90
N ASP A 51 -3.13 -6.89 15.20
CA ASP A 51 -4.42 -7.49 15.46
C ASP A 51 -4.36 -9.00 15.24
N PRO A 52 -4.59 -9.84 16.27
CA PRO A 52 -4.53 -11.29 16.14
C PRO A 52 -5.62 -11.86 15.22
N SER A 53 -6.64 -11.08 14.91
CA SER A 53 -7.71 -11.47 13.96
C SER A 53 -7.32 -11.30 12.49
N ALA A 54 -6.12 -10.77 12.20
CA ALA A 54 -5.64 -10.64 10.83
C ALA A 54 -5.59 -12.00 10.12
N GLY A 55 -6.18 -12.05 8.92
CA GLY A 55 -6.27 -13.25 8.11
C GLY A 55 -4.93 -13.72 7.54
N THR A 56 -4.97 -14.81 6.77
CA THR A 56 -3.82 -15.35 6.07
C THR A 56 -3.99 -15.11 4.57
N PRO A 57 -3.18 -14.25 3.95
CA PRO A 57 -3.25 -14.01 2.52
C PRO A 57 -2.63 -15.19 1.78
N ILE A 58 -3.03 -15.39 0.52
CA ILE A 58 -2.47 -16.46 -0.32
C ILE A 58 -1.22 -16.01 -1.07
N ALA A 59 -1.07 -14.72 -1.27
CA ALA A 59 0.09 -14.13 -1.93
C ALA A 59 0.34 -12.70 -1.48
N VAL A 60 1.58 -12.26 -1.65
CA VAL A 60 1.98 -10.85 -1.57
C VAL A 60 2.54 -10.45 -2.93
N VAL A 61 1.93 -9.43 -3.54
CA VAL A 61 2.46 -8.80 -4.75
C VAL A 61 3.26 -7.57 -4.34
N ARG A 62 4.52 -7.51 -4.75
CA ARG A 62 5.44 -6.39 -4.53
C ARG A 62 5.54 -5.59 -5.82
N ALA A 63 4.54 -4.73 -6.06
CA ALA A 63 4.42 -3.94 -7.28
C ALA A 63 5.63 -3.02 -7.49
N THR A 64 6.13 -2.96 -8.72
CA THR A 64 7.23 -2.10 -9.14
C THR A 64 6.76 -0.91 -9.97
N CYS A 65 5.58 -1.03 -10.58
CA CYS A 65 4.98 -0.04 -11.46
C CYS A 65 3.44 -0.10 -11.40
N SER A 66 2.78 0.84 -12.06
CA SER A 66 1.31 0.91 -12.12
C SER A 66 0.69 -0.27 -12.88
N GLU A 67 1.43 -0.84 -13.83
CA GLU A 67 1.02 -2.00 -14.61
C GLU A 67 0.89 -3.24 -13.72
N ASP A 68 1.82 -3.45 -12.76
CA ASP A 68 1.75 -4.54 -11.79
C ASP A 68 0.51 -4.39 -10.89
N VAL A 69 0.20 -3.15 -10.47
CA VAL A 69 -1.01 -2.85 -9.69
C VAL A 69 -2.27 -3.19 -10.49
N GLN A 70 -2.34 -2.76 -11.76
CA GLN A 70 -3.46 -3.05 -12.64
C GLN A 70 -3.63 -4.55 -12.89
N ALA A 71 -2.53 -5.27 -13.16
CA ALA A 71 -2.56 -6.72 -13.37
C ALA A 71 -3.09 -7.43 -12.12
N THR A 72 -2.62 -7.05 -10.94
CA THR A 72 -3.08 -7.61 -9.67
C THR A 72 -4.56 -7.37 -9.45
N LEU A 73 -5.04 -6.14 -9.67
CA LEU A 73 -6.45 -5.80 -9.47
C LEU A 73 -7.37 -6.52 -10.46
N ARG A 74 -6.98 -6.63 -11.75
CA ARG A 74 -7.75 -7.40 -12.75
C ARG A 74 -7.81 -8.88 -12.40
N PHE A 75 -6.70 -9.47 -11.99
CA PHE A 75 -6.64 -10.86 -11.54
C PHE A 75 -7.57 -11.08 -10.34
N ALA A 76 -7.48 -10.21 -9.34
CA ALA A 76 -8.27 -10.32 -8.13
C ALA A 76 -9.78 -10.15 -8.41
N ASP A 77 -10.16 -9.20 -9.25
CA ASP A 77 -11.55 -8.99 -9.68
C ASP A 77 -12.10 -10.21 -10.42
N PHE A 78 -11.35 -10.74 -11.39
CA PHE A 78 -11.74 -11.92 -12.15
C PHE A 78 -11.97 -13.16 -11.28
N HIS A 79 -11.16 -13.32 -10.24
CA HIS A 79 -11.25 -14.46 -9.30
C HIS A 79 -12.05 -14.16 -8.03
N ALA A 80 -12.71 -12.99 -7.95
CA ALA A 80 -13.46 -12.52 -6.78
C ALA A 80 -12.64 -12.59 -5.47
N MET A 81 -11.37 -12.19 -5.53
CA MET A 81 -10.43 -12.22 -4.41
C MET A 81 -10.30 -10.85 -3.75
N PRO A 82 -10.28 -10.77 -2.42
CA PRO A 82 -10.00 -9.52 -1.74
C PRO A 82 -8.53 -9.08 -1.94
N VAL A 83 -8.32 -7.77 -2.10
CA VAL A 83 -6.99 -7.16 -2.17
C VAL A 83 -6.83 -6.16 -1.04
N VAL A 84 -5.74 -6.29 -0.30
CA VAL A 84 -5.37 -5.34 0.75
C VAL A 84 -4.15 -4.56 0.30
N PRO A 85 -4.29 -3.26 -0.03
CA PRO A 85 -3.14 -2.42 -0.35
C PRO A 85 -2.31 -2.18 0.90
N ARG A 86 -0.97 -2.25 0.75
CA ARG A 86 -0.03 -2.06 1.84
C ARG A 86 1.09 -1.09 1.44
N GLY A 87 1.17 -0.01 2.18
CA GLY A 87 2.35 0.85 2.17
C GLY A 87 3.44 0.27 3.08
N ALA A 88 3.93 1.05 4.04
CA ALA A 88 4.93 0.57 5.00
C ALA A 88 4.36 -0.29 6.15
N GLY A 89 3.05 -0.43 6.28
CA GLY A 89 2.41 -1.17 7.37
C GLY A 89 2.56 -0.51 8.74
N SER A 90 2.84 0.79 8.78
CA SER A 90 3.06 1.54 10.03
C SER A 90 1.76 2.00 10.72
N GLY A 91 0.59 1.73 10.14
CA GLY A 91 -0.71 2.08 10.67
C GLY A 91 -1.08 1.30 11.94
N LEU A 92 -2.03 1.84 12.71
CA LEU A 92 -2.49 1.28 13.98
C LEU A 92 -3.99 0.92 13.96
N SER A 93 -4.61 0.91 12.78
CA SER A 93 -6.06 0.74 12.63
C SER A 93 -6.45 -0.53 11.84
N GLY A 94 -5.50 -1.40 11.56
CA GLY A 94 -5.75 -2.62 10.80
C GLY A 94 -5.91 -2.43 9.28
N GLY A 95 -5.74 -1.19 8.76
CA GLY A 95 -6.03 -0.87 7.36
C GLY A 95 -5.17 -1.60 6.33
N SER A 96 -4.01 -2.13 6.73
CA SER A 96 -3.15 -2.97 5.88
C SER A 96 -2.98 -4.39 6.43
N SER A 97 -3.80 -4.80 7.39
CA SER A 97 -3.84 -6.17 7.89
C SER A 97 -4.49 -7.10 6.88
N ALA A 98 -3.93 -8.28 6.73
CA ALA A 98 -4.38 -9.26 5.77
C ALA A 98 -5.79 -9.79 6.06
N VAL A 99 -6.47 -10.21 5.00
CA VAL A 99 -7.72 -10.98 5.07
C VAL A 99 -7.47 -12.38 4.52
N ASP A 100 -8.24 -13.36 5.03
CA ASP A 100 -8.12 -14.75 4.62
C ASP A 100 -8.36 -14.91 3.12
N GLY A 101 -7.49 -15.64 2.45
CA GLY A 101 -7.59 -15.92 1.02
C GLY A 101 -7.34 -14.72 0.11
N GLY A 102 -6.97 -13.57 0.67
CA GLY A 102 -6.73 -12.35 -0.09
C GLY A 102 -5.31 -12.22 -0.63
N ILE A 103 -5.07 -11.16 -1.37
CA ILE A 103 -3.76 -10.73 -1.86
C ILE A 103 -3.34 -9.47 -1.13
N ILE A 104 -2.14 -9.45 -0.58
CA ILE A 104 -1.50 -8.20 -0.13
C ILE A 104 -0.82 -7.54 -1.34
N LEU A 105 -1.21 -6.32 -1.66
CA LEU A 105 -0.59 -5.52 -2.72
C LEU A 105 0.35 -4.49 -2.10
N SER A 106 1.63 -4.88 -2.00
CA SER A 106 2.68 -4.04 -1.39
C SER A 106 3.24 -3.03 -2.39
N MET A 107 3.30 -1.77 -1.96
CA MET A 107 3.87 -0.65 -2.72
C MET A 107 5.36 -0.42 -2.40
N GLU A 108 6.00 -1.26 -1.61
CA GLU A 108 7.34 -1.03 -1.06
C GLU A 108 8.45 -0.80 -2.11
N LYS A 109 8.27 -1.31 -3.34
CA LYS A 109 9.21 -1.13 -4.45
C LYS A 109 8.94 0.11 -5.29
N MET A 110 7.78 0.75 -5.15
CA MET A 110 7.40 1.97 -5.87
C MET A 110 7.86 3.19 -5.06
N ARG A 111 9.09 3.66 -5.24
CA ARG A 111 9.74 4.66 -4.37
C ARG A 111 10.31 5.88 -5.09
N ALA A 112 10.03 6.07 -6.36
CA ALA A 112 10.52 7.22 -7.10
C ALA A 112 9.98 8.54 -6.52
N ILE A 113 10.84 9.55 -6.49
CA ILE A 113 10.54 10.92 -6.05
C ILE A 113 11.12 11.85 -7.08
N ASP A 114 10.30 12.71 -7.65
CA ASP A 114 10.70 13.74 -8.60
C ASP A 114 10.20 15.10 -8.10
N VAL A 115 11.12 16.01 -7.78
CA VAL A 115 10.82 17.34 -7.22
C VAL A 115 11.06 18.40 -8.29
N ASP A 116 10.02 19.15 -8.62
CA ASP A 116 10.13 20.35 -9.44
C ASP A 116 10.23 21.59 -8.53
N PRO A 117 11.43 22.19 -8.39
CA PRO A 117 11.62 23.36 -7.55
C PRO A 117 10.98 24.63 -8.11
N LEU A 118 10.70 24.70 -9.43
CA LEU A 118 10.08 25.86 -10.05
C LEU A 118 8.60 25.97 -9.70
N THR A 119 7.89 24.86 -9.79
CA THR A 119 6.46 24.77 -9.44
C THR A 119 6.24 24.45 -7.96
N ARG A 120 7.29 24.08 -7.24
CA ARG A 120 7.25 23.62 -5.84
C ARG A 120 6.34 22.43 -5.64
N THR A 121 6.34 21.51 -6.59
CA THR A 121 5.58 20.27 -6.54
C THR A 121 6.51 19.07 -6.54
N ALA A 122 5.99 17.92 -6.12
CA ALA A 122 6.69 16.65 -6.24
C ALA A 122 5.75 15.57 -6.75
N VAL A 123 6.24 14.76 -7.70
CA VAL A 123 5.60 13.51 -8.10
C VAL A 123 6.27 12.40 -7.30
N VAL A 124 5.49 11.69 -6.50
CA VAL A 124 6.00 10.71 -5.54
C VAL A 124 5.26 9.39 -5.68
N GLN A 125 5.99 8.31 -5.78
CA GLN A 125 5.41 6.97 -5.76
C GLN A 125 4.99 6.55 -4.34
N PRO A 126 3.94 5.73 -4.18
CA PRO A 126 3.27 5.46 -2.90
C PRO A 126 4.13 4.76 -1.85
N GLY A 127 5.17 4.04 -2.25
CA GLY A 127 6.09 3.34 -1.36
C GLY A 127 7.24 4.19 -0.83
N ALA A 128 7.45 5.41 -1.35
CA ALA A 128 8.46 6.32 -0.83
C ALA A 128 8.17 6.70 0.62
N PHE A 129 9.20 6.76 1.46
CA PHE A 129 9.03 7.17 2.85
C PHE A 129 8.85 8.69 2.97
N ASN A 130 8.07 9.11 3.96
CA ASN A 130 7.89 10.52 4.26
C ASN A 130 9.23 11.24 4.46
N ALA A 131 10.17 10.64 5.21
CA ALA A 131 11.51 11.17 5.41
C ALA A 131 12.30 11.36 4.10
N GLU A 132 12.14 10.47 3.12
CA GLU A 132 12.79 10.59 1.82
C GLU A 132 12.26 11.78 1.03
N VAL A 133 10.94 12.00 1.07
CA VAL A 133 10.30 13.17 0.44
C VAL A 133 10.78 14.47 1.10
N LYS A 134 10.86 14.49 2.45
CA LYS A 134 11.43 15.63 3.18
C LYS A 134 12.87 15.91 2.78
N ALA A 135 13.70 14.89 2.67
CA ALA A 135 15.08 15.03 2.28
C ALA A 135 15.22 15.51 0.82
N ALA A 136 14.42 14.96 -0.11
CA ALA A 136 14.40 15.39 -1.51
C ALA A 136 13.97 16.86 -1.65
N ALA A 137 12.90 17.28 -0.96
CA ALA A 137 12.47 18.67 -0.95
C ALA A 137 13.55 19.61 -0.38
N ALA A 138 14.18 19.23 0.73
CA ALA A 138 15.24 20.02 1.38
C ALA A 138 16.45 20.24 0.44
N GLY A 139 16.79 19.28 -0.42
CA GLY A 139 17.82 19.41 -1.44
C GLY A 139 17.58 20.56 -2.43
N HIS A 140 16.34 21.01 -2.55
CA HIS A 140 15.93 22.14 -3.39
C HIS A 140 15.56 23.40 -2.57
N GLY A 141 15.87 23.43 -1.27
CA GLY A 141 15.49 24.53 -0.38
C GLY A 141 13.97 24.60 -0.09
N LEU A 142 13.24 23.51 -0.36
CA LEU A 142 11.82 23.38 -0.09
C LEU A 142 11.59 22.57 1.20
N TRP A 143 10.38 22.60 1.71
CA TRP A 143 10.00 21.89 2.91
C TRP A 143 8.67 21.16 2.71
N TYR A 144 8.60 19.88 3.09
CA TYR A 144 7.38 19.07 3.11
C TYR A 144 6.80 19.02 4.54
N PRO A 145 5.69 19.71 4.83
CA PRO A 145 5.17 19.90 6.19
C PRO A 145 4.71 18.65 6.93
N PRO A 146 3.94 17.71 6.33
CA PRO A 146 3.39 16.58 7.06
C PRO A 146 4.49 15.76 7.77
N ASP A 147 4.34 15.59 9.09
CA ASP A 147 5.35 14.95 9.95
C ASP A 147 4.72 14.00 10.98
N PRO A 148 3.97 12.96 10.55
CA PRO A 148 3.48 11.96 11.48
C PRO A 148 4.62 11.41 12.32
N SER A 149 4.35 10.96 13.56
CA SER A 149 5.38 10.44 14.47
C SER A 149 6.19 9.27 13.88
N SER A 150 5.66 8.63 12.83
CA SER A 150 6.29 7.56 12.05
C SER A 150 6.99 8.04 10.78
N PHE A 151 7.26 9.35 10.61
CA PHE A 151 7.73 9.93 9.35
C PHE A 151 8.98 9.25 8.78
N GLU A 152 9.83 8.69 9.63
CA GLU A 152 11.06 8.00 9.21
C GLU A 152 10.78 6.67 8.48
N PHE A 153 9.63 6.03 8.76
CA PHE A 153 9.33 4.68 8.26
C PHE A 153 7.89 4.52 7.73
N CYS A 154 7.06 5.56 7.68
CA CYS A 154 5.78 5.50 7.00
C CYS A 154 5.92 5.89 5.53
N SER A 155 5.07 5.31 4.67
CA SER A 155 5.05 5.60 3.24
C SER A 155 4.06 6.70 2.88
N ILE A 156 4.32 7.43 1.81
CA ILE A 156 3.44 8.49 1.31
C ILE A 156 2.05 7.94 0.95
N GLY A 157 1.96 6.77 0.31
CA GLY A 157 0.67 6.14 0.04
C GLY A 157 -0.12 5.84 1.31
N GLY A 158 0.56 5.41 2.38
CA GLY A 158 -0.04 5.23 3.70
C GLY A 158 -0.48 6.57 4.33
N ASN A 159 0.32 7.62 4.21
CA ASN A 159 -0.03 8.95 4.71
C ASN A 159 -1.29 9.50 4.02
N ILE A 160 -1.41 9.32 2.70
CA ILE A 160 -2.60 9.72 1.93
C ILE A 160 -3.81 8.90 2.36
N ALA A 161 -3.68 7.58 2.47
CA ALA A 161 -4.78 6.68 2.81
C ALA A 161 -5.38 6.96 4.20
N THR A 162 -4.55 7.41 5.14
CA THR A 162 -4.96 7.71 6.52
C THR A 162 -5.13 9.20 6.79
N ASN A 163 -4.88 10.05 5.79
CA ASN A 163 -4.81 11.50 5.93
C ASN A 163 -3.91 11.91 7.11
N ALA A 164 -2.69 11.39 7.13
CA ALA A 164 -1.79 11.53 8.26
C ALA A 164 -1.43 12.98 8.54
N GLY A 165 -1.49 13.36 9.82
CA GLY A 165 -1.04 14.65 10.35
C GLY A 165 0.32 14.52 11.05
N GLY A 166 0.56 15.39 12.04
CA GLY A 166 1.78 15.41 12.84
C GLY A 166 1.85 16.69 13.66
N LEU A 167 3.03 17.00 14.19
CA LEU A 167 3.23 18.20 15.03
C LEU A 167 2.94 19.49 14.28
N CYS A 168 3.22 19.52 12.99
CA CYS A 168 3.05 20.72 12.16
C CYS A 168 1.63 20.90 11.61
N CYS A 169 0.71 19.93 11.78
CA CYS A 169 -0.58 19.92 11.10
C CYS A 169 -1.53 21.03 11.54
N VAL A 170 -1.41 21.54 12.75
CA VAL A 170 -2.25 22.66 13.23
C VAL A 170 -2.04 23.95 12.41
N LYS A 171 -0.81 24.13 11.91
CA LYS A 171 -0.48 25.32 11.10
C LYS A 171 -0.51 25.06 9.59
N TYR A 172 -0.06 23.87 9.17
CA TYR A 172 0.20 23.61 7.76
C TYR A 172 -0.73 22.57 7.16
N GLY A 173 -1.69 22.07 7.95
CA GLY A 173 -2.62 21.05 7.51
C GLY A 173 -2.10 19.62 7.63
N VAL A 174 -2.91 18.67 7.19
CA VAL A 174 -2.61 17.24 7.12
C VAL A 174 -2.20 16.85 5.69
N THR A 175 -1.99 15.57 5.44
CA THR A 175 -1.46 15.11 4.13
C THR A 175 -2.34 15.51 2.93
N ALA A 176 -3.66 15.65 3.12
CA ALA A 176 -4.60 16.01 2.04
C ALA A 176 -4.76 17.52 1.79
N ASP A 177 -4.20 18.37 2.66
CA ASP A 177 -4.24 19.82 2.50
C ASP A 177 -3.05 20.32 1.67
#